data_810fc5b0431e8ec01f68f5a36beda9f2
#
_entry.id   810fc5b0431e8ec01f68f5a36beda9f2
#
_cell.length_a   1.000
_cell.length_b   1.000
_cell.length_c   1.000
_cell.angle_alpha   90.00
_cell.angle_beta   90.00
_cell.angle_gamma   90.00
#
_symmetry.space_group_name_H-M   'P 1'
#
loop_
_entity.id
_entity.type
_entity.pdbx_description
1 polymer ?
#
loop_
_entity_poly.entity_id
_entity_poly.type
_entity_poly.pdbx_seq_one_letter_code
_entity_poly.pdbx_strand_id
1 'polypeptide(L)'
;MNSEPDEAKSAKTGDRQLQVRVATTDEQEWFDQQLREKHYLGPGQPVGDYLRQVVERGGQAVALLVWGPASYALKDRDLWIGWSATTRVERLSLIVQNRRFLLLTPKGSEPNLASQVLGLVLRELAGHWHGEFGYTPLLAE
;
A
#
# COMPACT_ATOMS: atom_id res chain seq x y z
N MET A 1 -12.94 29.20 24.95
CA MET A 1 -12.32 30.21 24.11
C MET A 1 -10.91 29.86 23.72
N ASN A 2 -10.14 29.29 24.62
CA ASN A 2 -8.77 28.92 24.34
C ASN A 2 -8.62 27.56 23.65
N SER A 3 -9.71 26.95 23.28
CA SER A 3 -9.67 25.67 22.58
C SER A 3 -9.14 25.81 21.16
N GLU A 4 -9.35 26.97 20.52
CA GLU A 4 -8.90 27.18 19.16
C GLU A 4 -7.39 27.02 18.97
N PRO A 5 -6.52 27.65 19.79
CA PRO A 5 -5.09 27.46 19.68
C PRO A 5 -4.69 26.00 19.91
N ASP A 6 -5.34 25.30 20.84
CA ASP A 6 -5.05 23.93 21.15
C ASP A 6 -5.54 23.00 20.04
N GLU A 7 -6.72 23.29 19.51
CA GLU A 7 -7.25 22.56 18.35
C GLU A 7 -6.34 22.74 17.13
N ALA A 8 -5.87 23.96 16.89
CA ALA A 8 -4.96 24.24 15.81
C ALA A 8 -3.64 23.47 15.97
N LYS A 9 -3.11 23.36 17.18
CA LYS A 9 -1.91 22.59 17.47
C LYS A 9 -2.15 21.10 17.24
N SER A 10 -3.30 20.59 17.68
CA SER A 10 -3.67 19.19 17.46
C SER A 10 -3.82 18.89 15.98
N ALA A 11 -4.47 19.78 15.23
CA ALA A 11 -4.63 19.65 13.79
C ALA A 11 -3.26 19.63 13.09
N LYS A 12 -2.36 20.52 13.45
CA LYS A 12 -1.01 20.55 12.89
C LYS A 12 -0.23 19.28 13.20
N THR A 13 -0.37 18.75 14.42
CA THR A 13 0.26 17.50 14.81
C THR A 13 -0.31 16.34 14.01
N GLY A 14 -1.65 16.29 13.86
CA GLY A 14 -2.32 15.30 13.02
C GLY A 14 -1.90 15.42 11.57
N ASP A 15 -1.77 16.65 11.06
CA ASP A 15 -1.36 16.91 9.68
C ASP A 15 0.04 16.40 9.36
N ARG A 16 0.90 16.24 10.37
CA ARG A 16 2.26 15.72 10.19
C ARG A 16 2.31 14.20 10.19
N GLN A 17 1.28 13.56 10.71
CA GLN A 17 1.25 12.12 10.78
C GLN A 17 0.79 11.51 9.47
N LEU A 18 1.50 10.48 9.06
CA LEU A 18 1.08 9.69 7.91
C LEU A 18 -0.02 8.72 8.35
N GLN A 19 -1.03 8.59 7.52
CA GLN A 19 -2.12 7.65 7.71
C GLN A 19 -2.32 6.89 6.41
N VAL A 20 -2.58 5.59 6.52
CA VAL A 20 -2.86 4.76 5.36
C VAL A 20 -4.29 4.26 5.42
N ARG A 21 -4.95 4.25 4.28
CA ARG A 21 -6.30 3.71 4.12
C ARG A 21 -6.46 3.01 2.79
N VAL A 22 -7.49 2.18 2.71
CA VAL A 22 -7.87 1.57 1.44
C VAL A 22 -8.55 2.63 0.57
N ALA A 23 -8.23 2.64 -0.72
CA ALA A 23 -8.89 3.54 -1.67
C ALA A 23 -10.38 3.21 -1.76
N THR A 24 -11.20 4.26 -1.77
CA THR A 24 -12.65 4.08 -1.97
C THR A 24 -12.94 3.75 -3.43
N THR A 25 -14.12 3.17 -3.67
CA THR A 25 -14.55 2.88 -5.04
C THR A 25 -14.58 4.13 -5.91
N ASP A 26 -15.03 5.26 -5.36
CA ASP A 26 -15.15 6.51 -6.08
C ASP A 26 -13.80 7.10 -6.50
N GLU A 27 -12.74 6.78 -5.79
CA GLU A 27 -11.41 7.35 -6.10
C GLU A 27 -10.52 6.42 -6.91
N GLN A 28 -11.00 5.24 -7.31
CA GLN A 28 -10.19 4.30 -8.09
C GLN A 28 -9.75 4.89 -9.43
N GLU A 29 -10.62 5.64 -10.09
CA GLU A 29 -10.27 6.28 -11.35
C GLU A 29 -9.16 7.32 -11.17
N TRP A 30 -9.28 8.17 -10.16
CA TRP A 30 -8.22 9.12 -9.81
C TRP A 30 -6.92 8.41 -9.47
N PHE A 31 -7.01 7.35 -8.68
CA PHE A 31 -5.86 6.56 -8.26
C PHE A 31 -5.09 6.01 -9.48
N ASP A 32 -5.82 5.36 -10.38
CA ASP A 32 -5.22 4.77 -11.57
C ASP A 32 -4.67 5.85 -12.51
N GLN A 33 -5.32 7.01 -12.57
CA GLN A 33 -4.84 8.14 -13.37
C GLN A 33 -3.50 8.67 -12.84
N GLN A 34 -3.33 8.76 -11.52
CA GLN A 34 -2.05 9.15 -10.93
C GLN A 34 -0.93 8.18 -11.32
N LEU A 35 -1.21 6.88 -11.28
CA LEU A 35 -0.24 5.87 -11.70
C LEU A 35 0.07 5.98 -13.20
N ARG A 36 -0.95 6.24 -14.03
CA ARG A 36 -0.77 6.39 -15.47
C ARG A 36 0.13 7.57 -15.81
N GLU A 37 -0.03 8.67 -15.10
CA GLU A 37 0.73 9.88 -15.37
C GLU A 37 2.12 9.90 -14.76
N LYS A 38 2.31 9.26 -13.60
CA LYS A 38 3.50 9.45 -12.77
C LYS A 38 4.34 8.20 -12.55
N HIS A 39 3.77 7.03 -12.76
CA HIS A 39 4.51 5.78 -12.59
C HIS A 39 4.88 5.20 -13.95
N TYR A 40 6.14 4.80 -14.12
CA TYR A 40 6.64 4.34 -15.42
C TYR A 40 5.93 3.10 -15.96
N LEU A 41 5.36 2.27 -15.08
CA LEU A 41 4.60 1.08 -15.47
C LEU A 41 3.09 1.34 -15.60
N GLY A 42 2.60 2.52 -15.18
CA GLY A 42 1.17 2.81 -15.14
C GLY A 42 0.44 1.97 -14.10
N PRO A 43 -0.91 1.95 -14.16
CA PRO A 43 -1.72 1.24 -13.17
C PRO A 43 -1.68 -0.29 -13.29
N GLY A 44 -1.36 -0.83 -14.45
CA GLY A 44 -1.42 -2.27 -14.71
C GLY A 44 -2.84 -2.79 -14.83
N GLN A 45 -2.97 -4.11 -14.85
CA GLN A 45 -4.26 -4.79 -14.94
C GLN A 45 -4.60 -5.42 -13.59
N PRO A 46 -5.75 -5.11 -12.99
CA PRO A 46 -6.19 -5.79 -11.79
C PRO A 46 -6.48 -7.27 -12.10
N VAL A 47 -5.80 -8.16 -11.41
CA VAL A 47 -6.00 -9.61 -11.55
C VAL A 47 -6.11 -10.19 -10.15
N GLY A 48 -7.19 -10.94 -9.89
CA GLY A 48 -7.44 -11.52 -8.59
C GLY A 48 -7.70 -10.47 -7.53
N ASP A 49 -7.32 -10.77 -6.30
CA ASP A 49 -7.45 -9.83 -5.20
C ASP A 49 -6.44 -8.70 -5.37
N TYR A 50 -6.95 -7.48 -5.47
CA TYR A 50 -6.16 -6.31 -5.86
C TYR A 50 -6.49 -5.17 -4.90
N LEU A 51 -5.52 -4.74 -4.11
CA LEU A 51 -5.71 -3.74 -3.06
C LEU A 51 -5.01 -2.45 -3.43
N ARG A 52 -5.74 -1.34 -3.37
CA ARG A 52 -5.20 0.02 -3.54
C ARG A 52 -5.16 0.70 -2.18
N GLN A 53 -3.99 1.19 -1.79
CA GLN A 53 -3.83 1.96 -0.55
C GLN A 53 -3.40 3.39 -0.86
N VAL A 54 -3.98 4.32 -0.13
CA VAL A 54 -3.63 5.74 -0.18
C VAL A 54 -2.98 6.10 1.15
N VAL A 55 -1.80 6.69 1.09
CA VAL A 55 -1.14 7.26 2.27
C VAL A 55 -1.33 8.76 2.24
N GLU A 56 -1.83 9.31 3.34
CA GLU A 56 -2.18 10.72 3.47
C GLU A 56 -1.44 11.36 4.62
N ARG A 57 -1.25 12.66 4.49
CA ARG A 57 -0.78 13.51 5.57
C ARG A 57 -1.62 14.79 5.54
N GLY A 58 -2.39 15.02 6.63
CA GLY A 58 -3.28 16.17 6.67
C GLY A 58 -4.37 16.15 5.62
N GLY A 59 -4.88 14.98 5.29
CA GLY A 59 -5.92 14.81 4.26
C GLY A 59 -5.41 14.90 2.83
N GLN A 60 -4.10 15.08 2.64
CA GLN A 60 -3.50 15.16 1.31
C GLN A 60 -2.72 13.88 0.99
N ALA A 61 -3.01 13.28 -0.15
CA ALA A 61 -2.33 12.05 -0.56
C ALA A 61 -0.84 12.32 -0.84
N VAL A 62 0.02 11.51 -0.24
CA VAL A 62 1.48 11.59 -0.43
C VAL A 62 2.06 10.35 -1.08
N ALA A 63 1.34 9.23 -1.06
CA ALA A 63 1.81 8.00 -1.69
C ALA A 63 0.65 7.11 -2.06
N LEU A 64 0.85 6.29 -3.09
CA LEU A 64 -0.09 5.28 -3.54
C LEU A 64 0.63 3.95 -3.63
N LEU A 65 -0.02 2.88 -3.15
CA LEU A 65 0.51 1.54 -3.24
C LEU A 65 -0.55 0.59 -3.78
N VAL A 66 -0.09 -0.38 -4.54
CA VAL A 66 -0.94 -1.43 -5.07
C VAL A 66 -0.35 -2.77 -4.67
N TRP A 67 -1.21 -3.64 -4.16
CA TRP A 67 -0.87 -5.02 -3.79
C TRP A 67 -1.75 -5.98 -4.57
N GLY A 68 -1.18 -7.08 -4.98
CA GLY A 68 -1.90 -8.09 -5.74
C GLY A 68 -1.37 -9.48 -5.43
N PRO A 69 -1.86 -10.48 -6.17
CA PRO A 69 -1.38 -11.85 -6.02
C PRO A 69 0.10 -11.95 -6.31
N ALA A 70 0.78 -12.82 -5.56
CA ALA A 70 2.18 -13.12 -5.79
C ALA A 70 2.36 -13.83 -7.13
N SER A 71 3.55 -13.68 -7.72
CA SER A 71 3.92 -14.42 -8.92
C SER A 71 3.88 -15.91 -8.63
N TYR A 72 3.33 -16.69 -9.56
CA TYR A 72 3.12 -18.13 -9.39
C TYR A 72 4.39 -18.87 -9.02
N ALA A 73 5.50 -18.55 -9.68
CA ALA A 73 6.78 -19.21 -9.41
C ALA A 73 7.88 -18.16 -9.38
N LEU A 74 8.53 -18.03 -8.23
CA LEU A 74 9.73 -17.24 -8.04
C LEU A 74 10.75 -18.15 -7.37
N LYS A 75 11.81 -18.49 -8.09
CA LYS A 75 12.80 -19.49 -7.66
C LYS A 75 13.40 -19.16 -6.29
N ASP A 76 13.85 -17.94 -6.10
CA ASP A 76 14.52 -17.56 -4.85
C ASP A 76 13.57 -17.56 -3.67
N ARG A 77 12.34 -17.05 -3.86
CA ARG A 77 11.31 -17.08 -2.83
C ARG A 77 10.96 -18.52 -2.46
N ASP A 78 10.72 -19.38 -3.46
CA ASP A 78 10.31 -20.76 -3.24
C ASP A 78 11.40 -21.56 -2.54
N LEU A 79 12.67 -21.30 -2.87
CA LEU A 79 13.81 -21.90 -2.18
C LEU A 79 13.93 -21.41 -0.73
N TRP A 80 13.74 -20.13 -0.52
CA TRP A 80 13.82 -19.54 0.82
C TRP A 80 12.74 -20.09 1.74
N ILE A 81 11.51 -20.20 1.25
CA ILE A 81 10.39 -20.77 2.01
C ILE A 81 10.56 -22.29 2.18
N GLY A 82 11.18 -22.95 1.20
CA GLY A 82 11.42 -24.39 1.25
C GLY A 82 10.21 -25.26 0.94
N TRP A 83 9.18 -24.71 0.29
CA TRP A 83 8.00 -25.49 -0.02
C TRP A 83 8.11 -26.23 -1.37
N SER A 84 7.30 -27.29 -1.48
CA SER A 84 7.15 -28.04 -2.74
C SER A 84 6.24 -27.29 -3.69
N ALA A 85 6.23 -27.71 -4.96
CA ALA A 85 5.32 -27.16 -5.95
C ALA A 85 3.85 -27.36 -5.53
N THR A 86 3.50 -28.48 -4.94
CA THR A 86 2.14 -28.75 -4.46
C THR A 86 1.76 -27.79 -3.34
N THR A 87 2.64 -27.61 -2.34
CA THR A 87 2.41 -26.67 -1.25
C THR A 87 2.29 -25.25 -1.76
N ARG A 88 3.09 -24.88 -2.77
CA ARG A 88 2.99 -23.55 -3.40
C ARG A 88 1.62 -23.31 -3.99
N VAL A 89 1.08 -24.26 -4.74
CA VAL A 89 -0.27 -24.13 -5.33
C VAL A 89 -1.31 -23.90 -4.25
N GLU A 90 -1.21 -24.61 -3.14
CA GLU A 90 -2.18 -24.52 -2.05
C GLU A 90 -2.07 -23.22 -1.25
N ARG A 91 -0.87 -22.66 -1.11
CA ARG A 91 -0.58 -21.58 -0.16
C ARG A 91 -0.13 -20.28 -0.79
N LEU A 92 -0.04 -20.19 -2.11
CA LEU A 92 0.42 -18.99 -2.79
C LEU A 92 -0.43 -17.77 -2.46
N SER A 93 -1.73 -17.96 -2.20
CA SER A 93 -2.64 -16.87 -1.82
C SER A 93 -2.29 -16.21 -0.49
N LEU A 94 -1.45 -16.86 0.32
CA LEU A 94 -0.97 -16.27 1.57
C LEU A 94 0.19 -15.29 1.36
N ILE A 95 0.65 -15.13 0.12
CA ILE A 95 1.70 -14.19 -0.25
C ILE A 95 1.09 -13.11 -1.12
N VAL A 96 1.34 -11.85 -0.77
CA VAL A 96 0.92 -10.71 -1.57
C VAL A 96 2.16 -10.00 -2.10
N GLN A 97 2.02 -9.39 -3.26
CA GLN A 97 3.11 -8.71 -3.94
C GLN A 97 2.81 -7.22 -4.05
N ASN A 98 3.81 -6.38 -3.72
CA ASN A 98 3.70 -4.96 -4.00
C ASN A 98 3.90 -4.76 -5.51
N ARG A 99 2.85 -4.31 -6.17
CA ARG A 99 2.84 -4.13 -7.61
C ARG A 99 3.19 -2.73 -8.05
N ARG A 100 2.82 -1.73 -7.24
CA ARG A 100 3.10 -0.33 -7.53
C ARG A 100 3.38 0.40 -6.23
N PHE A 101 4.34 1.30 -6.28
CA PHE A 101 4.69 2.20 -5.19
C PHE A 101 4.99 3.55 -5.82
N LEU A 102 4.17 4.54 -5.54
CA LEU A 102 4.31 5.89 -6.10
C LEU A 102 4.31 6.93 -4.99
N LEU A 103 5.37 7.72 -4.91
CA LEU A 103 5.37 8.92 -4.06
C LEU A 103 4.83 10.09 -4.88
N LEU A 104 3.90 10.85 -4.29
CA LEU A 104 3.27 11.99 -4.93
C LEU A 104 3.97 13.32 -4.60
N THR A 105 4.95 13.29 -3.70
CA THR A 105 5.75 14.47 -3.36
C THR A 105 6.88 14.66 -4.36
N PRO A 106 7.44 15.87 -4.48
CA PRO A 106 8.57 16.10 -5.38
C PRO A 106 9.76 15.21 -5.02
N LYS A 107 10.45 14.72 -6.04
CA LYS A 107 11.61 13.83 -5.86
C LYS A 107 12.67 14.50 -4.99
N GLY A 108 13.09 13.78 -3.94
CA GLY A 108 14.14 14.24 -3.04
C GLY A 108 13.70 15.26 -1.99
N SER A 109 12.42 15.68 -2.00
CA SER A 109 11.94 16.67 -1.03
C SER A 109 11.87 16.12 0.40
N GLU A 110 11.66 14.81 0.55
CA GLU A 110 11.55 14.14 1.84
C GLU A 110 12.32 12.81 1.76
N PRO A 111 13.63 12.81 2.09
CA PRO A 111 14.48 11.65 1.85
C PRO A 111 14.03 10.34 2.51
N ASN A 112 13.35 10.43 3.67
CA ASN A 112 12.94 9.24 4.43
C ASN A 112 11.47 8.87 4.20
N LEU A 113 10.77 9.56 3.32
CA LEU A 113 9.34 9.36 3.16
C LEU A 113 9.01 7.95 2.68
N ALA A 114 9.75 7.43 1.71
CA ALA A 114 9.49 6.09 1.18
C ALA A 114 9.58 5.02 2.27
N SER A 115 10.60 5.09 3.12
CA SER A 115 10.76 4.14 4.24
C SER A 115 9.66 4.27 5.27
N GLN A 116 9.26 5.49 5.58
CA GLN A 116 8.17 5.76 6.52
C GLN A 116 6.85 5.24 6.00
N VAL A 117 6.56 5.50 4.73
CA VAL A 117 5.36 5.01 4.05
C VAL A 117 5.32 3.49 4.06
N LEU A 118 6.40 2.84 3.64
CA LEU A 118 6.46 1.39 3.58
C LEU A 118 6.29 0.76 4.95
N GLY A 119 6.94 1.31 5.99
CA GLY A 119 6.78 0.82 7.36
C GLY A 119 5.35 0.89 7.85
N LEU A 120 4.67 2.02 7.62
CA LEU A 120 3.28 2.20 7.99
C LEU A 120 2.36 1.24 7.22
N VAL A 121 2.55 1.16 5.91
CA VAL A 121 1.73 0.33 5.04
C VAL A 121 1.84 -1.15 5.43
N LEU A 122 3.04 -1.63 5.72
CA LEU A 122 3.25 -3.02 6.11
C LEU A 122 2.59 -3.35 7.44
N ARG A 123 2.55 -2.39 8.37
CA ARG A 123 1.84 -2.60 9.64
C ARG A 123 0.33 -2.77 9.46
N GLU A 124 -0.24 -2.09 8.47
CA GLU A 124 -1.69 -2.07 8.25
C GLU A 124 -2.15 -3.05 7.17
N LEU A 125 -1.22 -3.60 6.39
CA LEU A 125 -1.53 -4.39 5.20
C LEU A 125 -2.40 -5.61 5.52
N ALA A 126 -2.06 -6.37 6.55
CA ALA A 126 -2.80 -7.58 6.90
C ALA A 126 -4.26 -7.27 7.25
N GLY A 127 -4.48 -6.21 8.03
CA GLY A 127 -5.83 -5.77 8.39
C GLY A 127 -6.63 -5.27 7.22
N HIS A 128 -6.03 -4.46 6.37
CA HIS A 128 -6.68 -3.95 5.15
C HIS A 128 -7.04 -5.09 4.20
N TRP A 129 -6.11 -6.02 4.00
CA TRP A 129 -6.34 -7.17 3.12
C TRP A 129 -7.47 -8.05 3.65
N HIS A 130 -7.44 -8.35 4.96
CA HIS A 130 -8.50 -9.13 5.58
C HIS A 130 -9.86 -8.45 5.46
N GLY A 131 -9.90 -7.14 5.67
CA GLY A 131 -11.15 -6.37 5.57
C GLY A 131 -11.76 -6.43 4.17
N GLU A 132 -10.92 -6.45 3.13
CA GLU A 132 -11.40 -6.47 1.75
C GLU A 132 -11.70 -7.87 1.24
N PHE A 133 -10.92 -8.89 1.63
CA PHE A 133 -10.96 -10.19 1.00
C PHE A 133 -11.27 -11.35 1.95
N GLY A 134 -11.33 -11.11 3.24
CA GLY A 134 -11.76 -12.11 4.22
C GLY A 134 -10.70 -13.11 4.65
N TYR A 135 -9.45 -12.94 4.25
CA TYR A 135 -8.33 -13.77 4.72
C TYR A 135 -7.09 -12.88 4.92
N THR A 136 -6.12 -13.41 5.65
CA THR A 136 -4.93 -12.64 6.03
C THR A 136 -3.70 -13.20 5.36
N PRO A 137 -2.92 -12.38 4.62
CA PRO A 137 -1.65 -12.83 4.06
C PRO A 137 -0.62 -13.00 5.17
N LEU A 138 0.32 -13.91 4.95
CA LEU A 138 1.41 -14.19 5.89
C LEU A 138 2.74 -13.57 5.44
N LEU A 139 2.88 -13.26 4.16
CA LEU A 139 4.11 -12.73 3.60
C LEU A 139 3.80 -11.69 2.54
N ALA A 140 4.58 -10.62 2.53
CA ALA A 140 4.54 -9.60 1.49
C ALA A 140 5.88 -9.56 0.76
N GLU A 141 5.83 -9.44 -0.56
CA GLU A 141 7.01 -9.35 -1.40
C GLU A 141 6.97 -8.21 -2.42
#